data_98ed6852f7d068fbf10c61847c1694dd
#
_entry.id   98ed6852f7d068fbf10c61847c1694dd
#
_cell.length_a   1.000
_cell.length_b   1.000
_cell.length_c   1.000
_cell.angle_alpha   90.00
_cell.angle_beta   90.00
_cell.angle_gamma   90.00
#
_symmetry.space_group_name_H-M   'P 1'
#
loop_
_entity.id
_entity.type
_entity.pdbx_description
1 polymer ?
#
loop_
_entity_poly.entity_id
_entity_poly.type
_entity_poly.pdbx_seq_one_letter_code
_entity_poly.pdbx_strand_id
1 'polypeptide(L)'
;MVWELTLDIMHKEEEILYPTSLKMITEEEFRNMRSGDDEIGYFLIEKPEGFLPLKKEEKIEKTENTEAAQTGNFMSDLAGLLSKYNMNGNSGKSDVLDVKQGKLTLEQINLIFQHMPVDLSFVDENEIVKFYTDTKHRIFPRSAGVIGRDVKNCHPRESVSSVLEIIEAFRSGEQNEVDFWLEMNGKFIYIYYVAVRDENGKF
;
A
#
# COMPACT_ATOMS: atom_id res chain seq x y z
N MET A 1 38.22 3.10 4.33
CA MET A 1 37.19 2.01 4.16
C MET A 1 35.76 2.55 4.13
N VAL A 2 35.20 3.19 5.19
CA VAL A 2 33.82 3.74 5.12
C VAL A 2 33.70 4.85 4.08
N TRP A 3 34.66 5.76 4.03
CA TRP A 3 34.67 6.90 3.10
C TRP A 3 34.80 6.46 1.63
N GLU A 4 35.61 5.48 1.33
CA GLU A 4 35.74 4.90 -0.03
C GLU A 4 34.45 4.24 -0.49
N LEU A 5 33.76 3.51 0.39
CA LEU A 5 32.46 2.91 0.11
C LEU A 5 31.39 3.98 -0.17
N THR A 6 31.41 5.09 0.58
CA THR A 6 30.47 6.20 0.37
C THR A 6 30.69 6.85 -1.00
N LEU A 7 31.94 7.10 -1.38
CA LEU A 7 32.26 7.67 -2.70
C LEU A 7 31.87 6.72 -3.85
N ASP A 8 32.07 5.41 -3.69
CA ASP A 8 31.66 4.41 -4.67
C ASP A 8 30.12 4.37 -4.86
N ILE A 9 29.37 4.49 -3.75
CA ILE A 9 27.91 4.55 -3.80
C ILE A 9 27.46 5.84 -4.52
N MET A 10 27.98 7.00 -4.15
CA MET A 10 27.66 8.28 -4.78
C MET A 10 27.96 8.25 -6.29
N HIS A 11 29.10 7.71 -6.69
CA HIS A 11 29.45 7.57 -8.10
C HIS A 11 28.46 6.67 -8.86
N LYS A 12 28.05 5.56 -8.27
CA LYS A 12 27.04 4.66 -8.86
C LYS A 12 25.66 5.32 -8.96
N GLU A 13 25.31 6.14 -8.00
CA GLU A 13 24.06 6.91 -8.06
C GLU A 13 24.08 7.92 -9.20
N GLU A 14 25.15 8.70 -9.33
CA GLU A 14 25.27 9.75 -10.34
C GLU A 14 25.41 9.19 -11.76
N GLU A 15 26.23 8.16 -11.97
CA GLU A 15 26.57 7.66 -13.29
C GLU A 15 25.62 6.57 -13.80
N ILE A 16 24.95 5.85 -12.92
CA ILE A 16 24.11 4.68 -13.30
C ILE A 16 22.66 4.89 -12.88
N LEU A 17 22.42 5.12 -11.57
CA LEU A 17 21.07 5.08 -11.03
C LEU A 17 20.22 6.25 -11.56
N TYR A 18 20.71 7.49 -11.40
CA TYR A 18 19.94 8.66 -11.81
C TYR A 18 19.71 8.73 -13.33
N PRO A 19 20.72 8.53 -14.19
CA PRO A 19 20.49 8.52 -15.63
C PRO A 19 19.57 7.39 -16.10
N THR A 20 19.60 6.24 -15.43
CA THR A 20 18.71 5.12 -15.73
C THR A 20 17.28 5.40 -15.29
N SER A 21 17.11 5.93 -14.08
CA SER A 21 15.80 6.32 -13.55
C SER A 21 15.09 7.33 -14.43
N LEU A 22 15.82 8.35 -14.93
CA LEU A 22 15.27 9.35 -15.84
C LEU A 22 14.76 8.77 -17.17
N LYS A 23 15.22 7.58 -17.58
CA LYS A 23 14.78 6.90 -18.80
C LYS A 23 13.62 5.93 -18.56
N MET A 24 13.49 5.43 -17.34
CA MET A 24 12.56 4.34 -17.01
C MET A 24 11.33 4.83 -16.24
N ILE A 25 11.45 5.90 -15.47
CA ILE A 25 10.40 6.43 -14.59
C ILE A 25 9.75 7.62 -15.29
N THR A 26 8.44 7.61 -15.37
CA THR A 26 7.67 8.72 -15.94
C THR A 26 7.64 9.94 -15.01
N GLU A 27 7.32 11.12 -15.54
CA GLU A 27 7.17 12.33 -14.74
C GLU A 27 6.07 12.17 -13.67
N GLU A 28 5.00 11.46 -13.98
CA GLU A 28 3.91 11.17 -13.02
C GLU A 28 4.41 10.31 -11.87
N GLU A 29 5.19 9.27 -12.15
CA GLU A 29 5.77 8.42 -11.12
C GLU A 29 6.75 9.19 -10.25
N PHE A 30 7.62 10.06 -10.82
CA PHE A 30 8.48 10.95 -10.04
C PHE A 30 7.69 11.88 -9.13
N ARG A 31 6.58 12.45 -9.61
CA ARG A 31 5.72 13.31 -8.78
C ARG A 31 5.07 12.53 -7.64
N ASN A 32 4.70 11.28 -7.87
CA ASN A 32 4.14 10.42 -6.83
C ASN A 32 5.18 10.01 -5.77
N MET A 33 6.46 9.87 -6.14
CA MET A 33 7.55 9.59 -5.21
C MET A 33 7.78 10.73 -4.21
N ARG A 34 7.44 11.97 -4.58
CA ARG A 34 7.61 13.15 -3.74
C ARG A 34 6.95 13.05 -2.37
N SER A 35 5.79 12.39 -2.29
CA SER A 35 5.12 12.17 -1.01
C SER A 35 5.93 11.29 -0.06
N GLY A 36 6.68 10.32 -0.60
CA GLY A 36 7.59 9.48 0.16
C GLY A 36 8.82 10.26 0.66
N ASP A 37 9.36 11.15 -0.16
CA ASP A 37 10.48 12.01 0.24
C ASP A 37 10.09 12.94 1.38
N ASP A 38 8.89 13.54 1.31
CA ASP A 38 8.36 14.41 2.34
C ASP A 38 8.12 13.68 3.68
N GLU A 39 7.80 12.39 3.63
CA GLU A 39 7.61 11.53 4.80
C GLU A 39 8.94 11.13 5.45
N ILE A 40 9.95 10.79 4.64
CA ILE A 40 11.30 10.44 5.12
C ILE A 40 12.00 11.68 5.69
N GLY A 41 11.76 12.83 5.07
CA GLY A 41 12.36 14.12 5.43
C GLY A 41 13.71 14.35 4.74
N TYR A 42 14.25 15.55 4.96
CA TYR A 42 15.46 16.04 4.30
C TYR A 42 16.58 16.23 5.33
N PHE A 43 17.69 15.52 5.15
CA PHE A 43 18.84 15.61 6.05
C PHE A 43 19.84 16.66 5.54
N LEU A 44 20.11 17.67 6.35
CA LEU A 44 21.06 18.77 6.07
C LEU A 44 20.77 19.62 4.83
N ILE A 45 19.59 19.50 4.21
CA ILE A 45 19.14 20.34 3.10
C ILE A 45 17.76 20.89 3.38
N GLU A 46 17.44 22.06 2.81
CA GLU A 46 16.06 22.55 2.79
C GLU A 46 15.20 21.72 1.85
N LYS A 47 13.90 21.62 2.15
CA LYS A 47 12.95 20.93 1.31
C LYS A 47 12.97 21.50 -0.12
N PRO A 48 13.32 20.71 -1.15
CA PRO A 48 13.36 21.20 -2.52
C PRO A 48 12.00 21.70 -2.98
N GLU A 49 11.95 22.82 -3.67
CA GLU A 49 10.75 23.32 -4.33
C GLU A 49 10.55 22.63 -5.69
N GLY A 50 9.30 22.35 -6.07
CA GLY A 50 8.95 21.73 -7.35
C GLY A 50 8.50 20.28 -7.25
N PHE A 51 8.16 19.69 -8.38
CA PHE A 51 7.65 18.31 -8.52
C PHE A 51 6.55 17.93 -7.50
N LEU A 52 5.65 18.88 -7.24
CA LEU A 52 4.50 18.62 -6.36
C LEU A 52 3.64 17.51 -6.98
N PRO A 53 3.08 16.61 -6.16
CA PRO A 53 2.14 15.61 -6.63
C PRO A 53 1.04 16.29 -7.46
N LEU A 54 0.69 15.72 -8.60
CA LEU A 54 -0.45 16.18 -9.38
C LEU A 54 -1.68 16.09 -8.46
N LYS A 55 -2.30 17.22 -8.14
CA LYS A 55 -3.63 17.17 -7.54
C LYS A 55 -4.48 16.37 -8.52
N LYS A 56 -5.08 15.28 -8.07
CA LYS A 56 -6.14 14.62 -8.83
C LYS A 56 -7.24 15.66 -8.98
N GLU A 57 -7.22 16.38 -10.10
CA GLU A 57 -8.38 17.13 -10.51
C GLU A 57 -9.45 16.08 -10.80
N GLU A 58 -10.52 16.11 -10.04
CA GLU A 58 -11.75 15.45 -10.42
C GLU A 58 -12.17 16.06 -11.75
N LYS A 59 -11.80 15.42 -12.85
CA LYS A 59 -12.31 15.74 -14.17
C LYS A 59 -13.80 15.43 -14.15
N ILE A 60 -14.58 16.43 -13.83
CA ILE A 60 -15.97 16.50 -14.27
C ILE A 60 -15.88 16.81 -15.77
N GLU A 61 -15.73 15.80 -16.60
CA GLU A 61 -15.95 15.95 -18.04
C GLU A 61 -17.44 16.18 -18.27
N LYS A 62 -17.79 17.45 -18.43
CA LYS A 62 -19.00 17.82 -19.17
C LYS A 62 -18.74 17.50 -20.64
N THR A 63 -19.10 16.30 -21.08
CA THR A 63 -19.23 15.98 -22.48
C THR A 63 -20.55 16.54 -22.97
N GLU A 64 -20.47 17.67 -23.70
CA GLU A 64 -21.56 18.11 -24.57
C GLU A 64 -21.70 17.13 -25.74
N ASN A 65 -22.97 16.82 -26.00
CA ASN A 65 -23.53 15.96 -27.04
C ASN A 65 -22.81 15.98 -28.39
N THR A 66 -22.55 14.81 -28.95
CA THR A 66 -23.03 14.44 -30.29
C THR A 66 -22.86 12.93 -30.55
N GLU A 67 -23.92 12.34 -31.09
CA GLU A 67 -24.10 11.00 -31.67
C GLU A 67 -24.89 9.99 -30.82
N ALA A 68 -26.19 10.19 -30.88
CA ALA A 68 -27.19 9.17 -30.54
C ALA A 68 -27.29 8.14 -31.71
N ALA A 69 -26.95 6.88 -31.42
CA ALA A 69 -27.62 5.74 -32.05
C ALA A 69 -27.06 4.32 -31.70
N GLN A 70 -26.02 4.15 -30.89
CA GLN A 70 -25.59 2.77 -30.49
C GLN A 70 -25.31 2.57 -29.00
N THR A 71 -25.64 3.54 -28.16
CA THR A 71 -25.37 3.55 -26.72
C THR A 71 -26.47 2.91 -25.86
N GLY A 72 -27.62 2.57 -26.42
CA GLY A 72 -28.77 2.07 -25.67
C GLY A 72 -28.53 0.71 -24.99
N ASN A 73 -27.83 -0.20 -25.66
CA ASN A 73 -27.57 -1.53 -25.12
C ASN A 73 -26.42 -1.53 -24.12
N PHE A 74 -25.35 -0.79 -24.38
CA PHE A 74 -24.19 -0.73 -23.49
C PHE A 74 -24.54 -0.11 -22.11
N MET A 75 -25.33 0.96 -22.09
CA MET A 75 -25.76 1.57 -20.84
C MET A 75 -26.73 0.69 -20.06
N SER A 76 -27.59 -0.07 -20.75
CA SER A 76 -28.48 -1.05 -20.14
C SER A 76 -27.70 -2.23 -19.54
N ASP A 77 -26.71 -2.74 -20.26
CA ASP A 77 -25.85 -3.84 -19.83
C ASP A 77 -24.94 -3.39 -18.68
N LEU A 78 -24.39 -2.18 -18.74
CA LEU A 78 -23.61 -1.57 -17.67
C LEU A 78 -24.46 -1.35 -16.41
N ALA A 79 -25.70 -0.83 -16.55
CA ALA A 79 -26.62 -0.68 -15.44
C ALA A 79 -27.00 -2.03 -14.82
N GLY A 80 -27.17 -3.07 -15.65
CA GLY A 80 -27.38 -4.45 -15.21
C GLY A 80 -26.20 -5.01 -14.44
N LEU A 81 -24.98 -4.77 -14.90
CA LEU A 81 -23.75 -5.15 -14.21
C LEU A 81 -23.57 -4.38 -12.90
N LEU A 82 -23.74 -3.07 -12.91
CA LEU A 82 -23.65 -2.22 -11.72
C LEU A 82 -24.69 -2.62 -10.66
N SER A 83 -25.92 -2.95 -11.09
CA SER A 83 -26.98 -3.47 -10.21
C SER A 83 -26.61 -4.85 -9.61
N LYS A 84 -26.02 -5.73 -10.43
CA LYS A 84 -25.61 -7.08 -10.00
C LYS A 84 -24.47 -7.06 -8.98
N TYR A 85 -23.59 -6.07 -9.09
CA TYR A 85 -22.47 -5.87 -8.16
C TYR A 85 -22.75 -4.79 -7.10
N ASN A 86 -24.00 -4.35 -7.01
CA ASN A 86 -24.43 -3.28 -6.08
C ASN A 86 -23.62 -1.97 -6.20
N MET A 87 -23.05 -1.72 -7.39
CA MET A 87 -22.31 -0.49 -7.72
C MET A 87 -23.24 0.53 -8.36
N ASN A 88 -24.36 0.86 -7.69
CA ASN A 88 -25.19 1.99 -8.12
C ASN A 88 -24.39 3.27 -7.88
N GLY A 89 -24.08 3.97 -8.97
CA GLY A 89 -23.25 5.16 -9.00
C GLY A 89 -23.85 6.37 -8.29
N ASN A 90 -24.09 6.23 -7.01
CA ASN A 90 -24.33 7.33 -6.09
C ASN A 90 -23.25 7.27 -5.01
N SER A 91 -22.05 7.79 -5.31
CA SER A 91 -20.96 7.98 -4.38
C SER A 91 -21.30 9.06 -3.35
N GLY A 92 -22.39 8.82 -2.63
CA GLY A 92 -22.81 9.52 -1.43
C GLY A 92 -22.56 8.65 -0.22
N LYS A 93 -21.51 8.91 0.49
CA LYS A 93 -21.26 8.74 1.95
C LYS A 93 -21.85 7.58 2.78
N SER A 94 -22.49 6.54 2.22
CA SER A 94 -23.13 5.52 3.04
C SER A 94 -23.30 4.15 2.39
N ASP A 95 -22.33 3.69 1.58
CA ASP A 95 -22.36 2.29 1.18
C ASP A 95 -22.01 1.44 2.42
N VAL A 96 -23.07 0.93 3.05
CA VAL A 96 -22.97 0.07 4.22
C VAL A 96 -22.57 -1.32 3.74
N LEU A 97 -21.38 -1.75 4.13
CA LEU A 97 -20.85 -3.06 3.85
C LEU A 97 -21.40 -4.07 4.87
N ASP A 98 -21.87 -5.19 4.38
CA ASP A 98 -22.26 -6.31 5.24
C ASP A 98 -20.99 -7.05 5.68
N VAL A 99 -20.62 -6.90 6.94
CA VAL A 99 -19.55 -7.65 7.57
C VAL A 99 -20.18 -8.76 8.40
N LYS A 100 -19.55 -9.93 8.48
CA LYS A 100 -20.09 -11.18 9.04
C LYS A 100 -20.95 -11.02 10.31
N GLN A 101 -20.65 -10.05 11.17
CA GLN A 101 -21.33 -9.81 12.45
C GLN A 101 -21.96 -8.42 12.55
N GLY A 102 -22.26 -7.80 11.39
CA GLY A 102 -22.89 -6.48 11.41
C GLY A 102 -22.70 -5.70 10.11
N LYS A 103 -22.96 -4.42 10.17
CA LYS A 103 -22.90 -3.54 9.01
C LYS A 103 -22.06 -2.31 9.34
N LEU A 104 -21.12 -2.00 8.48
CA LEU A 104 -20.23 -0.84 8.62
C LEU A 104 -20.10 -0.10 7.30
N THR A 105 -19.97 1.20 7.35
CA THR A 105 -19.53 1.98 6.19
C THR A 105 -18.01 1.87 6.04
N LEU A 106 -17.50 2.11 4.84
CA LEU A 106 -16.05 2.18 4.62
C LEU A 106 -15.37 3.23 5.52
N GLU A 107 -16.05 4.37 5.76
CA GLU A 107 -15.57 5.39 6.69
C GLU A 107 -15.44 4.86 8.13
N GLN A 108 -16.44 4.10 8.61
CA GLN A 108 -16.38 3.46 9.93
C GLN A 108 -15.26 2.42 10.03
N ILE A 109 -15.06 1.62 8.99
CA ILE A 109 -13.94 0.66 8.91
C ILE A 109 -12.59 1.40 9.01
N ASN A 110 -12.40 2.46 8.24
CA ASN A 110 -11.18 3.26 8.29
C ASN A 110 -10.96 3.89 9.68
N LEU A 111 -12.01 4.42 10.30
CA LEU A 111 -11.93 4.96 11.67
C LEU A 111 -11.54 3.89 12.68
N ILE A 112 -12.08 2.69 12.57
CA ILE A 112 -11.68 1.56 13.43
C ILE A 112 -10.19 1.28 13.28
N PHE A 113 -9.69 1.15 12.03
CA PHE A 113 -8.27 0.89 11.78
C PHE A 113 -7.35 1.99 12.30
N GLN A 114 -7.74 3.27 12.16
CA GLN A 114 -6.96 4.40 12.66
C GLN A 114 -6.87 4.45 14.19
N HIS A 115 -7.83 3.86 14.89
CA HIS A 115 -7.92 3.89 16.36
C HIS A 115 -7.57 2.56 17.02
N MET A 116 -7.18 1.55 16.25
CA MET A 116 -6.70 0.30 16.82
C MET A 116 -5.40 0.52 17.61
N PRO A 117 -5.26 -0.11 18.78
CA PRO A 117 -4.06 0.02 19.62
C PRO A 117 -2.90 -0.86 19.10
N VAL A 118 -3.02 -1.40 17.91
CA VAL A 118 -2.01 -2.28 17.30
C VAL A 118 -1.73 -1.84 15.87
N ASP A 119 -0.49 -2.00 15.44
CA ASP A 119 -0.07 -1.83 14.05
C ASP A 119 -0.38 -3.11 13.29
N LEU A 120 -1.22 -3.04 12.27
CA LEU A 120 -1.59 -4.17 11.42
C LEU A 120 -1.02 -3.98 10.02
N SER A 121 -0.57 -5.07 9.42
CA SER A 121 -0.23 -5.12 7.99
C SER A 121 -0.80 -6.41 7.39
N PHE A 122 -1.32 -6.31 6.16
CA PHE A 122 -1.82 -7.46 5.43
C PHE A 122 -1.01 -7.68 4.16
N VAL A 123 -0.58 -8.93 3.97
CA VAL A 123 0.17 -9.41 2.81
C VAL A 123 -0.68 -10.49 2.15
N ASP A 124 -0.80 -10.46 0.81
CA ASP A 124 -1.58 -11.45 0.08
C ASP A 124 -0.80 -12.76 -0.18
N GLU A 125 -1.47 -13.72 -0.81
CA GLU A 125 -0.91 -15.03 -1.18
C GLU A 125 0.27 -14.96 -2.15
N ASN A 126 0.48 -13.81 -2.82
CA ASN A 126 1.60 -13.53 -3.71
C ASN A 126 2.74 -12.76 -3.02
N GLU A 127 2.70 -12.68 -1.69
CA GLU A 127 3.72 -11.97 -0.87
C GLU A 127 3.73 -10.45 -1.07
N ILE A 128 2.64 -9.89 -1.60
CA ILE A 128 2.50 -8.46 -1.86
C ILE A 128 1.79 -7.76 -0.71
N VAL A 129 2.38 -6.67 -0.21
CA VAL A 129 1.75 -5.83 0.81
C VAL A 129 0.51 -5.15 0.23
N LYS A 130 -0.65 -5.40 0.79
CA LYS A 130 -1.94 -4.85 0.35
C LYS A 130 -2.51 -3.80 1.27
N PHE A 131 -2.18 -3.85 2.55
CA PHE A 131 -2.76 -2.95 3.52
C PHE A 131 -1.85 -2.80 4.74
N TYR A 132 -1.89 -1.64 5.35
CA TYR A 132 -1.39 -1.39 6.71
C TYR A 132 -2.25 -0.33 7.40
N THR A 133 -2.32 -0.39 8.74
CA THR A 133 -2.97 0.66 9.53
C THR A 133 -2.04 1.87 9.64
N ASP A 134 -2.58 3.05 9.35
CA ASP A 134 -1.86 4.33 9.50
C ASP A 134 -2.19 4.92 10.88
N THR A 135 -1.54 4.38 11.93
CA THR A 135 -1.73 4.85 13.30
C THR A 135 -0.70 5.93 13.65
N LYS A 136 -1.11 6.91 14.48
CA LYS A 136 -0.22 8.02 14.90
C LYS A 136 1.04 7.59 15.66
N HIS A 137 1.05 6.38 16.19
CA HIS A 137 2.11 5.86 17.06
C HIS A 137 2.75 4.61 16.49
N ARG A 138 2.70 4.45 15.16
CA ARG A 138 3.25 3.29 14.48
C ARG A 138 4.71 3.05 14.85
N ILE A 139 5.03 1.80 15.22
CA ILE A 139 6.39 1.41 15.65
C ILE A 139 7.33 1.32 14.44
N PHE A 140 6.88 0.64 13.38
CA PHE A 140 7.64 0.53 12.13
C PHE A 140 7.06 1.52 11.11
N PRO A 141 7.75 2.61 10.80
CA PRO A 141 7.30 3.57 9.80
C PRO A 141 6.97 2.90 8.47
N ARG A 142 5.91 3.33 7.84
CA ARG A 142 5.48 2.86 6.51
C ARG A 142 5.10 4.05 5.66
N SER A 143 5.54 4.07 4.42
CA SER A 143 5.09 5.05 3.42
C SER A 143 4.03 4.42 2.51
N ALA A 144 3.25 5.25 1.84
CA ALA A 144 2.27 4.78 0.86
C ALA A 144 2.91 3.91 -0.24
N GLY A 145 4.19 4.14 -0.56
CA GLY A 145 4.96 3.36 -1.52
C GLY A 145 5.25 1.90 -1.11
N VAL A 146 4.85 1.48 0.10
CA VAL A 146 4.92 0.07 0.53
C VAL A 146 3.81 -0.76 -0.10
N ILE A 147 2.67 -0.16 -0.41
CA ILE A 147 1.54 -0.87 -1.03
C ILE A 147 1.93 -1.35 -2.44
N GLY A 148 1.68 -2.62 -2.71
CA GLY A 148 2.07 -3.27 -3.97
C GLY A 148 3.49 -3.79 -4.00
N ARG A 149 4.29 -3.57 -2.94
CA ARG A 149 5.66 -4.07 -2.84
C ARG A 149 5.69 -5.50 -2.30
N ASP A 150 6.62 -6.28 -2.82
CA ASP A 150 6.94 -7.61 -2.29
C ASP A 150 7.46 -7.47 -0.84
N VAL A 151 6.96 -8.32 0.04
CA VAL A 151 7.25 -8.27 1.49
C VAL A 151 8.73 -8.41 1.82
N LYS A 152 9.48 -9.16 1.02
CA LYS A 152 10.95 -9.30 1.21
C LYS A 152 11.70 -7.97 1.04
N ASN A 153 11.16 -7.04 0.23
CA ASN A 153 11.72 -5.72 0.03
C ASN A 153 11.32 -4.71 1.13
N CYS A 154 10.50 -5.14 2.09
CA CYS A 154 10.06 -4.35 3.22
C CYS A 154 10.80 -4.70 4.52
N HIS A 155 11.72 -5.67 4.47
CA HIS A 155 12.45 -6.17 5.64
C HIS A 155 13.96 -6.00 5.45
N PRO A 156 14.72 -5.78 6.54
CA PRO A 156 16.17 -5.85 6.51
C PRO A 156 16.65 -7.20 6.02
N ARG A 157 17.79 -7.24 5.34
CA ARG A 157 18.34 -8.49 4.74
C ARG A 157 18.45 -9.64 5.72
N GLU A 158 18.79 -9.34 6.97
CA GLU A 158 18.98 -10.30 8.04
C GLU A 158 17.68 -11.04 8.43
N SER A 159 16.52 -10.39 8.23
CA SER A 159 15.21 -10.95 8.60
C SER A 159 14.42 -11.52 7.43
N VAL A 160 14.87 -11.32 6.18
CA VAL A 160 14.13 -11.78 4.98
C VAL A 160 13.95 -13.30 4.99
N SER A 161 15.00 -14.09 5.31
CA SER A 161 14.90 -15.54 5.36
C SER A 161 13.83 -16.01 6.34
N SER A 162 13.82 -15.46 7.54
CA SER A 162 12.83 -15.82 8.58
C SER A 162 11.40 -15.46 8.16
N VAL A 163 11.22 -14.32 7.50
CA VAL A 163 9.90 -13.93 6.99
C VAL A 163 9.40 -14.90 5.92
N LEU A 164 10.27 -15.29 4.98
CA LEU A 164 9.91 -16.25 3.92
C LEU A 164 9.64 -17.66 4.48
N GLU A 165 10.39 -18.10 5.47
CA GLU A 165 10.16 -19.37 6.18
C GLU A 165 8.79 -19.38 6.87
N ILE A 166 8.40 -18.29 7.53
CA ILE A 166 7.08 -18.14 8.15
C ILE A 166 5.98 -18.22 7.10
N ILE A 167 6.12 -17.49 5.98
CA ILE A 167 5.12 -17.50 4.91
C ILE A 167 4.97 -18.91 4.32
N GLU A 168 6.07 -19.63 4.11
CA GLU A 168 6.03 -20.98 3.57
C GLU A 168 5.40 -21.98 4.56
N ALA A 169 5.71 -21.86 5.86
CA ALA A 169 5.05 -22.65 6.90
C ALA A 169 3.54 -22.38 6.96
N PHE A 170 3.12 -21.14 6.73
CA PHE A 170 1.69 -20.81 6.61
C PHE A 170 1.06 -21.36 5.33
N ARG A 171 1.77 -21.27 4.20
CA ARG A 171 1.29 -21.78 2.90
C ARG A 171 1.15 -23.29 2.91
N SER A 172 2.09 -24.00 3.50
CA SER A 172 2.04 -25.46 3.66
C SER A 172 1.00 -25.94 4.68
N GLY A 173 0.57 -25.06 5.58
CA GLY A 173 -0.33 -25.40 6.69
C GLY A 173 0.38 -26.03 7.88
N GLU A 174 1.71 -26.00 7.91
CA GLU A 174 2.51 -26.49 9.03
C GLU A 174 2.27 -25.62 10.29
N GLN A 175 2.10 -24.31 10.10
CA GLN A 175 1.78 -23.38 11.16
C GLN A 175 0.66 -22.43 10.72
N ASN A 176 -0.07 -21.87 11.68
CA ASN A 176 -1.08 -20.84 11.43
C ASN A 176 -0.79 -19.55 12.18
N GLU A 177 0.14 -19.56 13.09
CA GLU A 177 0.53 -18.41 13.88
C GLU A 177 2.00 -18.52 14.29
N VAL A 178 2.68 -17.39 14.35
CA VAL A 178 4.06 -17.25 14.84
C VAL A 178 4.14 -15.94 15.59
N ASP A 179 4.73 -15.98 16.78
CA ASP A 179 4.96 -14.78 17.58
C ASP A 179 6.41 -14.70 18.06
N PHE A 180 6.88 -13.49 18.23
CA PHE A 180 8.15 -13.19 18.85
C PHE A 180 8.17 -11.74 19.35
N TRP A 181 9.20 -11.41 20.10
CA TRP A 181 9.42 -10.06 20.58
C TRP A 181 10.85 -9.62 20.36
N LEU A 182 11.03 -8.31 20.29
CA LEU A 182 12.34 -7.67 20.20
C LEU A 182 12.36 -6.38 21.02
N GLU A 183 13.55 -5.96 21.40
CA GLU A 183 13.76 -4.65 22.01
C GLU A 183 14.32 -3.69 20.94
N MET A 184 13.67 -2.55 20.77
CA MET A 184 14.10 -1.49 19.85
C MET A 184 13.79 -0.11 20.43
N ASN A 185 14.79 0.77 20.45
CA ASN A 185 14.65 2.14 20.95
C ASN A 185 14.08 2.22 22.40
N GLY A 186 14.47 1.28 23.26
CA GLY A 186 13.99 1.20 24.64
C GLY A 186 12.53 0.76 24.79
N LYS A 187 11.93 0.22 23.74
CA LYS A 187 10.58 -0.34 23.75
C LYS A 187 10.65 -1.86 23.56
N PHE A 188 9.80 -2.55 24.27
CA PHE A 188 9.52 -3.96 24.05
C PHE A 188 8.43 -4.07 22.99
N ILE A 189 8.73 -4.73 21.85
CA ILE A 189 7.84 -4.86 20.72
C ILE A 189 7.46 -6.33 20.59
N TYR A 190 6.16 -6.59 20.70
CA TYR A 190 5.59 -7.91 20.44
C TYR A 190 5.06 -7.97 19.02
N ILE A 191 5.47 -8.98 18.26
CA ILE A 191 5.09 -9.19 16.88
C ILE A 191 4.35 -10.52 16.78
N TYR A 192 3.20 -10.51 16.12
CA TYR A 192 2.35 -11.68 15.95
C TYR A 192 1.94 -11.81 14.49
N TYR A 193 2.29 -12.92 13.87
CA TYR A 193 1.89 -13.26 12.52
C TYR A 193 0.79 -14.31 12.55
N VAL A 194 -0.23 -14.15 11.70
CA VAL A 194 -1.37 -15.07 11.59
C VAL A 194 -1.62 -15.39 10.11
N ALA A 195 -1.75 -16.66 9.81
CA ALA A 195 -2.19 -17.11 8.50
C ALA A 195 -3.69 -16.80 8.31
N VAL A 196 -4.01 -15.96 7.33
CA VAL A 196 -5.40 -15.69 6.95
C VAL A 196 -5.83 -16.74 5.93
N ARG A 197 -6.93 -17.43 6.22
CA ARG A 197 -7.49 -18.47 5.33
C ARG A 197 -8.94 -18.16 4.99
N ASP A 198 -9.34 -18.48 3.76
CA ASP A 198 -10.72 -18.41 3.33
C ASP A 198 -11.59 -19.49 4.01
N GLU A 199 -12.89 -19.51 3.71
CA GLU A 199 -13.86 -20.49 4.25
C GLU A 199 -13.53 -21.94 3.86
N ASN A 200 -12.74 -22.16 2.81
CA ASN A 200 -12.28 -23.46 2.35
C ASN A 200 -10.92 -23.86 2.95
N GLY A 201 -10.36 -23.02 3.80
CA GLY A 201 -9.05 -23.22 4.40
C GLY A 201 -7.87 -22.88 3.50
N LYS A 202 -8.10 -22.21 2.36
CA LYS A 202 -7.04 -21.77 1.45
C LYS A 202 -6.35 -20.53 2.02
N PHE A 203 -5.02 -20.59 2.06
CA PHE A 203 -4.13 -19.46 2.39
C PHE A 203 -4.04 -18.47 1.22
#